data_365075df0c84675a73e51a9bf828d865
#
_entry.id   365075df0c84675a73e51a9bf828d865
#
_cell.length_a   1.000
_cell.length_b   1.000
_cell.length_c   1.000
_cell.angle_alpha   90.00
_cell.angle_beta   90.00
_cell.angle_gamma   90.00
#
_symmetry.space_group_name_H-M   'P 1'
#
loop_
_entity.id
_entity.type
_entity.pdbx_description
1 polymer ?
#
loop_
_entity_poly.entity_id
_entity_poly.type
_entity_poly.pdbx_seq_one_letter_code
_entity_poly.pdbx_strand_id
1 'polypeptide(L)'
;MNIDLSGKTALVTGSTQGIGLAIAEGLARSGARVAVNGRTAARVDEAAERVRGLGGTAFGVADDVSTEEGTAQLLAQLPEVDILVNNLGIFGAVPAREITDAQWRIDVEVNGVAAVRLIRACLPCMADRGWRRAIQIASDSALVIPEEMIHYSVSKTALRAVSRGFAKDAAGTGVTVNSVIAGPTHTAGVEDFVYELVDKSLPWEEAQREFMVKYRPQSLLQRLIEPAEIANMVTYLASPLASATTGGALRVDGGYVDSILP
;
A
#
# COMPACT_ATOMS: atom_id res chain seq x y z
N MET A 1 3.58 4.55 -22.63
CA MET A 1 4.49 3.55 -22.04
C MET A 1 3.72 2.24 -22.01
N ASN A 2 4.25 1.17 -22.57
CA ASN A 2 3.60 -0.15 -22.49
C ASN A 2 4.31 -0.96 -21.40
N ILE A 3 3.57 -1.39 -20.38
CA ILE A 3 4.07 -2.24 -19.30
C ILE A 3 3.45 -3.63 -19.51
N ASP A 4 4.32 -4.63 -19.65
CA ASP A 4 3.94 -6.03 -19.77
C ASP A 4 4.49 -6.81 -18.57
N LEU A 5 3.56 -7.36 -17.79
CA LEU A 5 3.81 -8.23 -16.62
C LEU A 5 3.34 -9.67 -16.86
N SER A 6 3.16 -10.05 -18.12
CA SER A 6 2.75 -11.41 -18.47
C SER A 6 3.70 -12.47 -17.89
N GLY A 7 3.14 -13.53 -17.36
CA GLY A 7 3.89 -14.60 -16.68
C GLY A 7 4.39 -14.26 -15.28
N LYS A 8 4.01 -13.09 -14.73
CA LYS A 8 4.36 -12.68 -13.36
C LYS A 8 3.20 -12.90 -12.39
N THR A 9 3.49 -13.41 -11.20
CA THR A 9 2.53 -13.54 -10.11
C THR A 9 2.74 -12.40 -9.12
N ALA A 10 1.69 -11.62 -8.87
CA ALA A 10 1.68 -10.52 -7.92
C ALA A 10 0.83 -10.87 -6.69
N LEU A 11 1.35 -10.60 -5.50
CA LEU A 11 0.58 -10.59 -4.26
C LEU A 11 0.35 -9.14 -3.84
N VAL A 12 -0.91 -8.76 -3.64
CA VAL A 12 -1.27 -7.45 -3.08
C VAL A 12 -2.03 -7.66 -1.77
N THR A 13 -1.44 -7.27 -0.65
CA THR A 13 -2.09 -7.43 0.66
C THR A 13 -3.14 -6.35 0.90
N GLY A 14 -4.26 -6.70 1.57
CA GLY A 14 -5.35 -5.76 1.82
C GLY A 14 -5.97 -5.21 0.54
N SER A 15 -6.17 -6.05 -0.48
CA SER A 15 -6.56 -5.64 -1.83
C SER A 15 -8.04 -5.86 -2.16
N THR A 16 -8.90 -5.96 -1.15
CA THR A 16 -10.35 -6.10 -1.37
C THR A 16 -11.07 -4.79 -1.64
N GLN A 17 -10.40 -3.65 -1.42
CA GLN A 17 -10.96 -2.30 -1.63
C GLN A 17 -9.85 -1.23 -1.73
N GLY A 18 -10.22 0.01 -2.05
CA GLY A 18 -9.38 1.19 -2.00
C GLY A 18 -8.10 1.08 -2.84
N ILE A 19 -6.98 1.55 -2.29
CA ILE A 19 -5.68 1.57 -2.97
C ILE A 19 -5.25 0.16 -3.39
N GLY A 20 -5.40 -0.83 -2.50
CA GLY A 20 -4.99 -2.20 -2.78
C GLY A 20 -5.74 -2.82 -3.95
N LEU A 21 -7.06 -2.59 -4.05
CA LEU A 21 -7.86 -3.06 -5.17
C LEU A 21 -7.46 -2.38 -6.48
N ALA A 22 -7.26 -1.07 -6.48
CA ALA A 22 -6.80 -0.34 -7.65
C ALA A 22 -5.41 -0.82 -8.13
N ILE A 23 -4.50 -1.14 -7.20
CA ILE A 23 -3.20 -1.75 -7.52
C ILE A 23 -3.40 -3.13 -8.15
N ALA A 24 -4.25 -3.98 -7.59
CA ALA A 24 -4.56 -5.30 -8.13
C ALA A 24 -5.11 -5.20 -9.57
N GLU A 25 -6.02 -4.26 -9.81
CA GLU A 25 -6.56 -3.97 -11.15
C GLU A 25 -5.48 -3.49 -12.13
N GLY A 26 -4.60 -2.58 -11.70
CA GLY A 26 -3.52 -2.02 -12.53
C GLY A 26 -2.50 -3.10 -12.95
N LEU A 27 -2.07 -3.93 -12.01
CA LEU A 27 -1.15 -5.04 -12.26
C LEU A 27 -1.79 -6.10 -13.18
N ALA A 28 -3.07 -6.43 -12.96
CA ALA A 28 -3.79 -7.40 -13.79
C ALA A 28 -4.01 -6.90 -15.22
N ARG A 29 -4.36 -5.63 -15.41
CA ARG A 29 -4.43 -5.00 -16.76
C ARG A 29 -3.08 -5.00 -17.47
N SER A 30 -1.98 -5.01 -16.73
CA SER A 30 -0.63 -5.13 -17.28
C SER A 30 -0.18 -6.58 -17.50
N GLY A 31 -1.07 -7.58 -17.36
CA GLY A 31 -0.82 -8.98 -17.65
C GLY A 31 -0.37 -9.84 -16.47
N ALA A 32 -0.22 -9.28 -15.27
CA ALA A 32 0.13 -10.09 -14.09
C ALA A 32 -1.05 -10.98 -13.65
N ARG A 33 -0.71 -12.16 -13.11
CA ARG A 33 -1.65 -12.99 -12.34
C ARG A 33 -1.66 -12.49 -10.89
N VAL A 34 -2.78 -11.94 -10.44
CA VAL A 34 -2.86 -11.25 -9.16
C VAL A 34 -3.54 -12.10 -8.08
N ALA A 35 -2.84 -12.32 -6.97
CA ALA A 35 -3.41 -12.82 -5.73
C ALA A 35 -4.00 -11.64 -4.96
N VAL A 36 -5.34 -11.62 -4.87
CA VAL A 36 -6.11 -10.67 -4.07
C VAL A 36 -6.20 -11.19 -2.64
N ASN A 37 -5.75 -10.39 -1.66
CA ASN A 37 -5.74 -10.79 -0.26
C ASN A 37 -6.61 -9.91 0.63
N GLY A 38 -7.24 -10.54 1.60
CA GLY A 38 -8.01 -9.95 2.68
C GLY A 38 -8.46 -11.02 3.67
N ARG A 39 -9.07 -10.63 4.78
CA ARG A 39 -9.47 -11.55 5.87
C ARG A 39 -10.76 -12.32 5.59
N THR A 40 -11.65 -11.77 4.77
CA THR A 40 -13.00 -12.30 4.55
C THR A 40 -13.10 -12.91 3.16
N ALA A 41 -13.32 -14.21 3.08
CA ALA A 41 -13.39 -14.95 1.81
C ALA A 41 -14.36 -14.30 0.80
N ALA A 42 -15.59 -13.98 1.21
CA ALA A 42 -16.58 -13.36 0.34
C ALA A 42 -16.09 -12.03 -0.28
N ARG A 43 -15.43 -11.16 0.49
CA ARG A 43 -14.86 -9.91 -0.03
C ARG A 43 -13.66 -10.14 -0.96
N VAL A 44 -12.87 -11.15 -0.65
CA VAL A 44 -11.72 -11.55 -1.49
C VAL A 44 -12.19 -12.09 -2.83
N ASP A 45 -13.22 -12.94 -2.82
CA ASP A 45 -13.82 -13.50 -4.03
C ASP A 45 -14.46 -12.40 -4.90
N GLU A 46 -15.24 -11.50 -4.29
CA GLU A 46 -15.84 -10.35 -4.97
C GLU A 46 -14.78 -9.46 -5.66
N ALA A 47 -13.71 -9.14 -4.93
CA ALA A 47 -12.62 -8.32 -5.48
C ALA A 47 -11.86 -9.06 -6.60
N ALA A 48 -11.62 -10.36 -6.46
CA ALA A 48 -10.99 -11.15 -7.51
C ALA A 48 -11.88 -11.24 -8.76
N GLU A 49 -13.21 -11.41 -8.60
CA GLU A 49 -14.17 -11.37 -9.72
C GLU A 49 -14.15 -10.00 -10.42
N ARG A 50 -14.13 -8.93 -9.65
CA ARG A 50 -14.04 -7.58 -10.20
C ARG A 50 -12.78 -7.40 -11.06
N VAL A 51 -11.61 -7.85 -10.60
CA VAL A 51 -10.36 -7.80 -11.38
C VAL A 51 -10.47 -8.65 -12.65
N ARG A 52 -11.08 -9.84 -12.58
CA ARG A 52 -11.34 -10.71 -13.75
C ARG A 52 -12.30 -10.06 -14.76
N GLY A 53 -13.35 -9.39 -14.27
CA GLY A 53 -14.31 -8.65 -15.07
C GLY A 53 -13.70 -7.51 -15.91
N LEU A 54 -12.53 -7.02 -15.52
CA LEU A 54 -11.75 -6.03 -16.27
C LEU A 54 -10.78 -6.66 -17.30
N GLY A 55 -10.88 -7.98 -17.53
CA GLY A 55 -10.02 -8.71 -18.45
C GLY A 55 -8.68 -9.19 -17.86
N GLY A 56 -8.48 -9.00 -16.55
CA GLY A 56 -7.28 -9.44 -15.84
C GLY A 56 -7.34 -10.90 -15.36
N THR A 57 -6.22 -11.42 -14.90
CA THR A 57 -6.13 -12.72 -14.23
C THR A 57 -5.97 -12.51 -12.72
N ALA A 58 -6.94 -12.97 -11.94
CA ALA A 58 -6.90 -12.83 -10.48
C ALA A 58 -7.50 -14.06 -9.77
N PHE A 59 -7.04 -14.31 -8.55
CA PHE A 59 -7.58 -15.31 -7.64
C PHE A 59 -7.52 -14.79 -6.20
N GLY A 60 -8.41 -15.29 -5.37
CA GLY A 60 -8.51 -14.89 -3.97
C GLY A 60 -7.62 -15.72 -3.06
N VAL A 61 -7.05 -15.09 -2.03
CA VAL A 61 -6.36 -15.75 -0.91
C VAL A 61 -6.84 -15.09 0.38
N ALA A 62 -7.73 -15.77 1.10
CA ALA A 62 -8.39 -15.23 2.28
C ALA A 62 -7.64 -15.63 3.55
N ASP A 63 -6.69 -14.78 3.98
CA ASP A 63 -5.91 -14.96 5.20
C ASP A 63 -5.60 -13.62 5.87
N ASP A 64 -5.46 -13.63 7.20
CA ASP A 64 -5.07 -12.43 7.95
C ASP A 64 -3.55 -12.31 8.05
N VAL A 65 -2.93 -11.63 7.10
CA VAL A 65 -1.48 -11.43 7.07
C VAL A 65 -0.96 -10.49 8.15
N SER A 66 -1.81 -9.91 8.98
CA SER A 66 -1.37 -9.21 10.19
C SER A 66 -0.86 -10.17 11.27
N THR A 67 -1.19 -11.47 11.17
CA THR A 67 -0.74 -12.52 12.07
C THR A 67 0.36 -13.37 11.45
N GLU A 68 1.16 -14.01 12.28
CA GLU A 68 2.19 -14.95 11.83
C GLU A 68 1.57 -16.18 11.16
N GLU A 69 0.50 -16.71 11.76
CA GLU A 69 -0.22 -17.88 11.25
C GLU A 69 -0.85 -17.59 9.88
N GLY A 70 -1.60 -16.49 9.73
CA GLY A 70 -2.22 -16.12 8.47
C GLY A 70 -1.19 -15.82 7.37
N THR A 71 -0.04 -15.24 7.73
CA THR A 71 1.08 -15.09 6.79
C THR A 71 1.59 -16.43 6.30
N ALA A 72 1.77 -17.41 7.20
CA ALA A 72 2.25 -18.74 6.83
C ALA A 72 1.22 -19.50 5.96
N GLN A 73 -0.08 -19.40 6.27
CA GLN A 73 -1.16 -20.00 5.50
C GLN A 73 -1.25 -19.40 4.09
N LEU A 74 -1.14 -18.08 3.97
CA LEU A 74 -1.11 -17.41 2.67
C LEU A 74 0.07 -17.89 1.82
N LEU A 75 1.28 -17.90 2.38
CA LEU A 75 2.49 -18.30 1.65
C LEU A 75 2.47 -19.77 1.23
N ALA A 76 1.82 -20.64 1.99
CA ALA A 76 1.62 -22.05 1.59
C ALA A 76 0.74 -22.20 0.33
N GLN A 77 -0.17 -21.24 0.10
CA GLN A 77 -1.01 -21.18 -1.11
C GLN A 77 -0.32 -20.47 -2.29
N LEU A 78 0.75 -19.72 -1.99
CA LEU A 78 1.50 -18.90 -2.95
C LEU A 78 2.99 -19.23 -2.90
N PRO A 79 3.42 -20.37 -3.45
CA PRO A 79 4.83 -20.78 -3.39
C PRO A 79 5.76 -19.85 -4.18
N GLU A 80 5.21 -19.06 -5.09
CA GLU A 80 5.98 -18.15 -5.93
C GLU A 80 5.30 -16.77 -6.02
N VAL A 81 6.03 -15.74 -5.61
CA VAL A 81 5.63 -14.34 -5.74
C VAL A 81 6.71 -13.58 -6.50
N ASP A 82 6.37 -13.03 -7.66
CA ASP A 82 7.27 -12.19 -8.46
C ASP A 82 7.21 -10.72 -8.03
N ILE A 83 6.01 -10.27 -7.67
CA ILE A 83 5.72 -8.90 -7.28
C ILE A 83 4.99 -8.94 -5.94
N LEU A 84 5.63 -8.44 -4.89
CA LEU A 84 5.04 -8.30 -3.56
C LEU A 84 4.66 -6.84 -3.33
N VAL A 85 3.36 -6.58 -3.11
CA VAL A 85 2.88 -5.25 -2.69
C VAL A 85 2.32 -5.36 -1.28
N ASN A 86 3.06 -4.85 -0.31
CA ASN A 86 2.62 -4.70 1.07
C ASN A 86 1.78 -3.43 1.19
N ASN A 87 0.46 -3.58 1.02
CA ASN A 87 -0.50 -2.50 1.08
C ASN A 87 -1.37 -2.56 2.36
N LEU A 88 -1.49 -3.72 3.02
CA LEU A 88 -2.26 -3.81 4.25
C LEU A 88 -1.87 -2.68 5.22
N GLY A 89 -2.87 -2.03 5.78
CA GLY A 89 -2.67 -1.00 6.80
C GLY A 89 -3.98 -0.60 7.46
N ILE A 90 -3.85 -0.11 8.67
CA ILE A 90 -4.90 0.52 9.46
C ILE A 90 -4.49 1.96 9.79
N PHE A 91 -5.46 2.82 9.97
CA PHE A 91 -5.26 4.21 10.39
C PHE A 91 -6.48 4.68 11.19
N GLY A 92 -6.31 5.78 11.91
CA GLY A 92 -7.38 6.43 12.68
C GLY A 92 -6.85 7.70 13.32
N ALA A 93 -7.76 8.62 13.68
CA ALA A 93 -7.46 9.82 14.42
C ALA A 93 -7.68 9.57 15.92
N VAL A 94 -6.67 9.87 16.74
CA VAL A 94 -6.74 9.80 18.19
C VAL A 94 -5.95 10.99 18.75
N PRO A 95 -6.50 11.78 19.70
CA PRO A 95 -5.72 12.83 20.35
C PRO A 95 -4.42 12.29 20.93
N ALA A 96 -3.31 12.96 20.67
CA ALA A 96 -1.95 12.45 20.94
C ALA A 96 -1.75 11.88 22.36
N ARG A 97 -2.38 12.51 23.37
CA ARG A 97 -2.27 12.10 24.78
C ARG A 97 -3.19 10.96 25.19
N GLU A 98 -4.12 10.60 24.32
CA GLU A 98 -5.11 9.52 24.53
C GLU A 98 -4.74 8.22 23.81
N ILE A 99 -3.69 8.24 22.99
CA ILE A 99 -3.22 7.05 22.28
C ILE A 99 -2.71 6.02 23.29
N THR A 100 -3.40 4.91 23.38
CA THR A 100 -3.05 3.83 24.31
C THR A 100 -1.89 2.98 23.81
N ASP A 101 -1.18 2.30 24.71
CA ASP A 101 -0.15 1.32 24.36
C ASP A 101 -0.67 0.24 23.40
N ALA A 102 -1.94 -0.16 23.52
CA ALA A 102 -2.54 -1.14 22.63
C ALA A 102 -2.66 -0.63 21.21
N GLN A 103 -3.07 0.63 21.03
CA GLN A 103 -3.13 1.29 19.72
C GLN A 103 -1.74 1.42 19.10
N TRP A 104 -0.72 1.80 19.88
CA TRP A 104 0.66 1.82 19.42
C TRP A 104 1.11 0.46 18.90
N ARG A 105 0.84 -0.61 19.66
CA ARG A 105 1.25 -1.97 19.29
C ARG A 105 0.55 -2.47 18.04
N ILE A 106 -0.78 -2.25 17.92
CA ILE A 106 -1.54 -2.74 16.77
C ILE A 106 -1.11 -2.04 15.48
N ASP A 107 -0.84 -0.73 15.51
CA ASP A 107 -0.37 0.01 14.33
C ASP A 107 1.00 -0.48 13.87
N VAL A 108 1.95 -0.67 14.78
CA VAL A 108 3.26 -1.20 14.45
C VAL A 108 3.16 -2.64 13.92
N GLU A 109 2.33 -3.46 14.53
CA GLU A 109 2.12 -4.86 14.11
C GLU A 109 1.53 -4.94 12.71
N VAL A 110 0.41 -4.29 12.48
CA VAL A 110 -0.34 -4.38 11.21
C VAL A 110 0.38 -3.64 10.08
N ASN A 111 0.83 -2.41 10.32
CA ASN A 111 1.41 -1.56 9.27
C ASN A 111 2.90 -1.86 9.00
N GLY A 112 3.62 -2.43 9.98
CA GLY A 112 5.06 -2.64 9.92
C GLY A 112 5.46 -4.11 9.93
N VAL A 113 5.20 -4.82 11.04
CA VAL A 113 5.71 -6.18 11.26
C VAL A 113 5.11 -7.18 10.25
N ALA A 114 3.83 -7.03 9.88
CA ALA A 114 3.20 -7.84 8.83
C ALA A 114 3.96 -7.75 7.50
N ALA A 115 4.35 -6.53 7.09
CA ALA A 115 5.15 -6.32 5.88
C ALA A 115 6.55 -6.94 5.99
N VAL A 116 7.19 -6.86 7.17
CA VAL A 116 8.48 -7.50 7.45
C VAL A 116 8.38 -9.02 7.32
N ARG A 117 7.32 -9.66 7.83
CA ARG A 117 7.14 -11.12 7.71
C ARG A 117 7.07 -11.55 6.25
N LEU A 118 6.27 -10.86 5.44
CA LEU A 118 6.10 -11.20 4.03
C LEU A 118 7.39 -10.98 3.22
N ILE A 119 8.04 -9.82 3.35
CA ILE A 119 9.26 -9.56 2.57
C ILE A 119 10.39 -10.50 2.99
N ARG A 120 10.55 -10.77 4.29
CA ARG A 120 11.53 -11.72 4.81
C ARG A 120 11.34 -13.14 4.27
N ALA A 121 10.09 -13.58 4.15
CA ALA A 121 9.77 -14.90 3.63
C ALA A 121 9.93 -14.99 2.10
N CYS A 122 9.55 -13.93 1.35
CA CYS A 122 9.60 -13.94 -0.10
C CYS A 122 11.00 -13.65 -0.66
N LEU A 123 11.79 -12.79 0.00
CA LEU A 123 13.03 -12.25 -0.55
C LEU A 123 14.07 -13.33 -0.94
N PRO A 124 14.31 -14.41 -0.19
CA PRO A 124 15.26 -15.45 -0.60
C PRO A 124 14.90 -16.08 -1.96
N CYS A 125 13.66 -16.52 -2.14
CA CYS A 125 13.19 -17.06 -3.42
C CYS A 125 13.17 -16.01 -4.55
N MET A 126 12.97 -14.74 -4.19
CA MET A 126 13.05 -13.63 -5.12
C MET A 126 14.49 -13.42 -5.62
N ALA A 127 15.48 -13.48 -4.75
CA ALA A 127 16.89 -13.30 -5.07
C ALA A 127 17.41 -14.37 -6.01
N ASP A 128 17.07 -15.64 -5.78
CA ASP A 128 17.52 -16.78 -6.58
C ASP A 128 17.11 -16.71 -8.06
N ARG A 129 16.05 -15.95 -8.37
CA ARG A 129 15.51 -15.86 -9.73
C ARG A 129 15.92 -14.60 -10.51
N GLY A 130 16.67 -13.69 -9.89
CA GLY A 130 17.34 -12.57 -10.58
C GLY A 130 16.44 -11.42 -11.04
N TRP A 131 15.11 -11.49 -10.90
CA TRP A 131 14.18 -10.38 -11.20
C TRP A 131 12.93 -10.50 -10.33
N ARG A 132 12.74 -9.57 -9.42
CA ARG A 132 11.54 -9.47 -8.58
C ARG A 132 11.35 -8.04 -8.09
N ARG A 133 10.14 -7.75 -7.59
CA ARG A 133 9.74 -6.41 -7.12
C ARG A 133 9.03 -6.49 -5.79
N ALA A 134 9.53 -5.77 -4.80
CA ALA A 134 8.88 -5.60 -3.51
C ALA A 134 8.54 -4.11 -3.32
N ILE A 135 7.27 -3.79 -3.06
CA ILE A 135 6.77 -2.43 -2.96
C ILE A 135 5.99 -2.30 -1.66
N GLN A 136 6.36 -1.29 -0.87
CA GLN A 136 5.71 -0.97 0.40
C GLN A 136 4.81 0.25 0.20
N ILE A 137 3.54 0.19 0.57
CA ILE A 137 2.65 1.35 0.54
C ILE A 137 2.77 2.08 1.87
N ALA A 138 3.58 3.14 1.85
CA ALA A 138 3.75 4.09 2.93
C ALA A 138 2.72 5.22 2.83
N SER A 139 2.90 6.28 3.60
CA SER A 139 2.00 7.44 3.64
C SER A 139 2.81 8.73 3.73
N ASP A 140 2.23 9.82 3.24
CA ASP A 140 2.67 11.19 3.51
C ASP A 140 2.77 11.48 5.01
N SER A 141 1.91 10.85 5.83
CA SER A 141 1.99 10.91 7.29
C SER A 141 3.31 10.40 7.86
N ALA A 142 4.11 9.67 7.09
CA ALA A 142 5.49 9.31 7.45
C ALA A 142 6.48 10.48 7.31
N LEU A 143 6.05 11.62 6.81
CA LEU A 143 6.86 12.82 6.55
C LEU A 143 6.28 14.06 7.21
N VAL A 144 4.95 14.27 7.08
CA VAL A 144 4.21 15.42 7.63
C VAL A 144 3.41 14.95 8.84
N ILE A 145 3.83 14.48 9.84
CA ILE A 145 3.17 13.81 10.98
C ILE A 145 1.97 14.61 11.49
N PRO A 146 0.71 14.26 11.13
CA PRO A 146 -0.47 14.90 11.71
C PRO A 146 -0.55 14.59 13.22
N GLU A 147 -0.91 15.59 14.01
CA GLU A 147 -0.92 15.45 15.48
C GLU A 147 -1.92 14.40 15.98
N GLU A 148 -3.00 14.20 15.23
CA GLU A 148 -4.04 13.22 15.54
C GLU A 148 -3.71 11.80 15.05
N MET A 149 -2.56 11.61 14.36
CA MET A 149 -2.17 10.34 13.73
C MET A 149 -0.72 9.93 14.05
N ILE A 150 -0.18 10.31 15.20
CA ILE A 150 1.23 10.09 15.55
C ILE A 150 1.59 8.59 15.52
N HIS A 151 0.76 7.70 16.08
CA HIS A 151 0.97 6.25 16.11
C HIS A 151 1.02 5.65 14.71
N TYR A 152 0.07 6.03 13.86
CA TYR A 152 0.07 5.67 12.45
C TYR A 152 1.33 6.17 11.73
N SER A 153 1.68 7.43 11.93
CA SER A 153 2.85 8.08 11.32
C SER A 153 4.15 7.37 11.66
N VAL A 154 4.33 6.97 12.92
CA VAL A 154 5.50 6.18 13.36
C VAL A 154 5.55 4.84 12.63
N SER A 155 4.42 4.13 12.52
CA SER A 155 4.37 2.83 11.83
C SER A 155 4.73 2.96 10.33
N LYS A 156 4.26 4.01 9.65
CA LYS A 156 4.56 4.28 8.24
C LYS A 156 5.99 4.82 8.01
N THR A 157 6.55 5.52 8.99
CA THR A 157 7.98 5.91 8.98
C THR A 157 8.87 4.68 9.12
N ALA A 158 8.54 3.78 10.05
CA ALA A 158 9.26 2.52 10.24
C ALA A 158 9.25 1.67 8.96
N LEU A 159 8.12 1.61 8.26
CA LEU A 159 8.00 0.86 7.00
C LEU A 159 8.96 1.37 5.90
N ARG A 160 9.26 2.66 5.86
CA ARG A 160 10.26 3.23 4.95
C ARG A 160 11.66 2.73 5.28
N ALA A 161 12.02 2.68 6.57
CA ALA A 161 13.29 2.12 7.01
C ALA A 161 13.41 0.63 6.69
N VAL A 162 12.34 -0.14 6.88
CA VAL A 162 12.22 -1.55 6.47
C VAL A 162 12.51 -1.69 4.97
N SER A 163 11.85 -0.90 4.13
CA SER A 163 12.04 -0.91 2.67
C SER A 163 13.51 -0.66 2.31
N ARG A 164 14.13 0.36 2.90
CA ARG A 164 15.55 0.68 2.64
C ARG A 164 16.50 -0.42 3.14
N GLY A 165 16.21 -1.04 4.28
CA GLY A 165 16.98 -2.15 4.83
C GLY A 165 16.99 -3.35 3.89
N PHE A 166 15.81 -3.81 3.46
CA PHE A 166 15.69 -4.94 2.53
C PHE A 166 16.20 -4.63 1.12
N ALA A 167 16.18 -3.37 0.68
CA ALA A 167 16.84 -3.00 -0.57
C ALA A 167 18.36 -3.19 -0.51
N LYS A 168 19.00 -2.95 0.65
CA LYS A 168 20.43 -3.23 0.86
C LYS A 168 20.72 -4.73 0.93
N ASP A 169 19.84 -5.50 1.59
CA ASP A 169 19.96 -6.96 1.69
C ASP A 169 19.83 -7.62 0.30
N ALA A 170 18.99 -7.10 -0.58
CA ALA A 170 18.80 -7.55 -1.95
C ALA A 170 19.88 -7.06 -2.94
N ALA A 171 20.94 -6.42 -2.49
CA ALA A 171 21.95 -5.84 -3.38
C ALA A 171 22.59 -6.90 -4.30
N GLY A 172 22.67 -6.59 -5.61
CA GLY A 172 23.27 -7.47 -6.61
C GLY A 172 22.37 -8.62 -7.10
N THR A 173 21.17 -8.81 -6.54
CA THR A 173 20.27 -9.93 -6.88
C THR A 173 19.33 -9.65 -8.06
N GLY A 174 19.24 -8.40 -8.54
CA GLY A 174 18.24 -7.97 -9.54
C GLY A 174 16.84 -7.70 -8.94
N VAL A 175 16.66 -7.92 -7.63
CA VAL A 175 15.44 -7.55 -6.91
C VAL A 175 15.47 -6.06 -6.58
N THR A 176 14.35 -5.35 -6.76
CA THR A 176 14.21 -3.97 -6.28
C THR A 176 13.20 -3.90 -5.15
N VAL A 177 13.50 -3.09 -4.14
CA VAL A 177 12.63 -2.84 -2.99
C VAL A 177 12.42 -1.34 -2.84
N ASN A 178 11.16 -0.89 -2.95
CA ASN A 178 10.82 0.54 -2.91
C ASN A 178 9.61 0.80 -2.03
N SER A 179 9.45 2.06 -1.61
CA SER A 179 8.22 2.55 -0.98
C SER A 179 7.50 3.51 -1.92
N VAL A 180 6.17 3.44 -1.93
CA VAL A 180 5.30 4.48 -2.50
C VAL A 180 4.67 5.24 -1.34
N ILE A 181 4.89 6.55 -1.30
CA ILE A 181 4.33 7.46 -0.31
C ILE A 181 3.01 7.98 -0.88
N ALA A 182 1.90 7.38 -0.43
CA ALA A 182 0.57 7.80 -0.82
C ALA A 182 0.14 9.02 -0.01
N GLY A 183 -0.39 10.02 -0.69
CA GLY A 183 -1.06 11.16 -0.05
C GLY A 183 -2.53 10.88 0.29
N PRO A 184 -3.29 11.91 0.67
CA PRO A 184 -4.71 11.77 0.97
C PRO A 184 -5.46 11.21 -0.25
N THR A 185 -5.92 9.96 -0.16
CA THR A 185 -6.46 9.21 -1.30
C THR A 185 -7.94 8.92 -1.07
N HIS A 186 -8.78 9.14 -2.08
CA HIS A 186 -10.21 8.90 -2.06
C HIS A 186 -10.52 7.40 -1.94
N THR A 187 -10.90 6.96 -0.76
CA THR A 187 -11.35 5.60 -0.47
C THR A 187 -12.50 5.65 0.52
N ALA A 188 -13.32 4.60 0.60
CA ALA A 188 -14.42 4.56 1.56
C ALA A 188 -13.95 4.84 3.00
N GLY A 189 -12.80 4.27 3.44
CA GLY A 189 -12.26 4.56 4.76
C GLY A 189 -11.78 6.00 4.94
N VAL A 190 -11.39 6.69 3.87
CA VAL A 190 -11.03 8.12 3.92
C VAL A 190 -12.28 8.99 3.89
N GLU A 191 -13.36 8.58 3.22
CA GLU A 191 -14.65 9.27 3.32
C GLU A 191 -15.16 9.29 4.77
N ASP A 192 -15.16 8.13 5.43
CA ASP A 192 -15.52 8.02 6.86
C ASP A 192 -14.64 8.93 7.71
N PHE A 193 -13.32 8.89 7.51
CA PHE A 193 -12.35 9.73 8.21
C PHE A 193 -12.57 11.24 7.97
N VAL A 194 -12.87 11.65 6.75
CA VAL A 194 -13.20 13.06 6.44
C VAL A 194 -14.42 13.49 7.23
N TYR A 195 -15.49 12.68 7.26
CA TYR A 195 -16.70 12.97 8.03
C TYR A 195 -16.53 12.88 9.55
N GLU A 196 -15.44 12.35 10.05
CA GLU A 196 -15.08 12.51 11.48
C GLU A 196 -14.53 13.90 11.80
N LEU A 197 -13.98 14.61 10.81
CA LEU A 197 -13.26 15.87 10.98
C LEU A 197 -14.02 17.10 10.46
N VAL A 198 -15.03 16.91 9.60
CA VAL A 198 -15.85 17.99 9.05
C VAL A 198 -17.35 17.78 9.37
N ASP A 199 -18.20 18.72 9.01
CA ASP A 199 -19.64 18.61 9.23
C ASP A 199 -20.22 17.45 8.39
N LYS A 200 -20.80 16.48 9.10
CA LYS A 200 -21.41 15.26 8.51
C LYS A 200 -22.64 15.54 7.63
N SER A 201 -23.22 16.72 7.72
CA SER A 201 -24.37 17.12 6.90
C SER A 201 -24.01 17.65 5.51
N LEU A 202 -22.71 17.91 5.26
CA LEU A 202 -22.25 18.41 3.98
C LEU A 202 -22.34 17.35 2.88
N PRO A 203 -22.71 17.76 1.63
CA PRO A 203 -22.49 16.91 0.47
C PRO A 203 -21.01 16.56 0.33
N TRP A 204 -20.69 15.36 -0.21
CA TRP A 204 -19.33 14.86 -0.29
C TRP A 204 -18.33 15.84 -0.94
N GLU A 205 -18.72 16.47 -2.04
CA GLU A 205 -17.89 17.45 -2.75
C GLU A 205 -17.46 18.63 -1.86
N GLU A 206 -18.38 19.09 -0.98
CA GLU A 206 -18.11 20.17 -0.04
C GLU A 206 -17.30 19.70 1.15
N ALA A 207 -17.62 18.54 1.69
CA ALA A 207 -16.88 17.90 2.78
C ALA A 207 -15.40 17.66 2.40
N GLN A 208 -15.17 17.11 1.20
CA GLN A 208 -13.82 16.93 0.66
C GLN A 208 -13.07 18.26 0.54
N ARG A 209 -13.72 19.30 0.02
CA ARG A 209 -13.11 20.63 -0.14
C ARG A 209 -12.76 21.24 1.21
N GLU A 210 -13.68 21.18 2.18
CA GLU A 210 -13.43 21.68 3.53
C GLU A 210 -12.27 20.94 4.18
N PHE A 211 -12.25 19.61 4.09
CA PHE A 211 -11.16 18.79 4.58
C PHE A 211 -9.80 19.20 3.99
N MET A 212 -9.72 19.35 2.66
CA MET A 212 -8.47 19.73 2.01
C MET A 212 -7.98 21.11 2.45
N VAL A 213 -8.87 22.09 2.52
CA VAL A 213 -8.51 23.46 2.95
C VAL A 213 -8.06 23.49 4.41
N LYS A 214 -8.75 22.77 5.30
CA LYS A 214 -8.55 22.87 6.74
C LYS A 214 -7.44 21.94 7.27
N TYR A 215 -7.39 20.71 6.76
CA TYR A 215 -6.51 19.67 7.29
C TYR A 215 -5.35 19.31 6.37
N ARG A 216 -5.42 19.68 5.10
CA ARG A 216 -4.38 19.40 4.10
C ARG A 216 -4.03 20.64 3.24
N PRO A 217 -3.86 21.83 3.87
CA PRO A 217 -3.70 23.10 3.13
C PRO A 217 -2.45 23.14 2.25
N GLN A 218 -1.42 22.32 2.55
CA GLN A 218 -0.19 22.26 1.77
C GLN A 218 -0.34 21.47 0.46
N SER A 219 -1.42 20.69 0.29
CA SER A 219 -1.62 19.93 -0.95
C SER A 219 -1.68 20.85 -2.16
N LEU A 220 -0.80 20.64 -3.13
CA LEU A 220 -0.77 21.45 -4.36
C LEU A 220 -1.93 21.12 -5.31
N LEU A 221 -2.44 19.87 -5.27
CA LEU A 221 -3.60 19.46 -6.07
C LEU A 221 -4.94 19.94 -5.49
N GLN A 222 -5.01 20.24 -4.19
CA GLN A 222 -6.22 20.66 -3.49
C GLN A 222 -7.43 19.72 -3.68
N ARG A 223 -7.17 18.44 -3.92
CA ARG A 223 -8.16 17.37 -3.98
C ARG A 223 -7.57 16.08 -3.43
N LEU A 224 -8.42 15.13 -3.09
CA LEU A 224 -7.98 13.76 -2.83
C LEU A 224 -7.39 13.14 -4.10
N ILE A 225 -6.43 12.25 -3.90
CA ILE A 225 -5.79 11.46 -4.96
C ILE A 225 -6.71 10.28 -5.27
N GLU A 226 -6.86 9.92 -6.53
CA GLU A 226 -7.59 8.72 -6.91
C GLU A 226 -6.72 7.48 -6.71
N PRO A 227 -7.29 6.35 -6.21
CA PRO A 227 -6.54 5.10 -6.02
C PRO A 227 -5.77 4.64 -7.27
N ALA A 228 -6.31 4.93 -8.46
CA ALA A 228 -5.67 4.62 -9.73
C ALA A 228 -4.35 5.39 -9.94
N GLU A 229 -4.22 6.60 -9.39
CA GLU A 229 -2.99 7.40 -9.50
C GLU A 229 -1.85 6.75 -8.69
N ILE A 230 -2.17 6.18 -7.52
CA ILE A 230 -1.23 5.35 -6.74
C ILE A 230 -0.89 4.05 -7.50
N ALA A 231 -1.90 3.38 -8.03
CA ALA A 231 -1.74 2.13 -8.77
C ALA A 231 -0.83 2.30 -10.00
N ASN A 232 -0.88 3.44 -10.69
CA ASN A 232 -0.01 3.74 -11.82
C ASN A 232 1.48 3.75 -11.41
N MET A 233 1.82 4.37 -10.29
CA MET A 233 3.19 4.37 -9.76
C MET A 233 3.63 2.95 -9.35
N VAL A 234 2.76 2.22 -8.67
CA VAL A 234 3.05 0.83 -8.26
C VAL A 234 3.26 -0.06 -9.48
N THR A 235 2.43 0.07 -10.52
CA THR A 235 2.55 -0.69 -11.76
C THR A 235 3.86 -0.37 -12.48
N TYR A 236 4.28 0.90 -12.52
CA TYR A 236 5.59 1.29 -13.04
C TYR A 236 6.72 0.64 -12.24
N LEU A 237 6.71 0.73 -10.91
CA LEU A 237 7.73 0.14 -10.04
C LEU A 237 7.77 -1.39 -10.12
N ALA A 238 6.64 -2.02 -10.40
CA ALA A 238 6.52 -3.46 -10.62
C ALA A 238 7.11 -3.90 -11.98
N SER A 239 7.40 -2.98 -12.88
CA SER A 239 7.81 -3.29 -14.25
C SER A 239 9.33 -3.40 -14.42
N PRO A 240 9.81 -3.99 -15.53
CA PRO A 240 11.23 -3.94 -15.91
C PRO A 240 11.74 -2.51 -16.14
N LEU A 241 10.86 -1.56 -16.45
CA LEU A 241 11.19 -0.16 -16.72
C LEU A 241 11.75 0.56 -15.48
N ALA A 242 11.43 0.06 -14.27
CA ALA A 242 11.92 0.60 -13.00
C ALA A 242 13.18 -0.11 -12.48
N SER A 243 13.93 -0.83 -13.32
CA SER A 243 15.08 -1.66 -12.91
C SER A 243 16.20 -0.87 -12.23
N ALA A 244 16.34 0.42 -12.48
CA ALA A 244 17.31 1.31 -11.86
C ALA A 244 16.80 1.97 -10.55
N THR A 245 15.55 1.69 -10.14
CA THR A 245 14.92 2.29 -8.98
C THR A 245 14.84 1.26 -7.85
N THR A 246 15.70 1.40 -6.85
CA THR A 246 15.68 0.54 -5.63
C THR A 246 16.10 1.31 -4.39
N GLY A 247 15.52 0.97 -3.25
CA GLY A 247 15.74 1.65 -1.97
C GLY A 247 15.18 3.06 -1.91
N GLY A 248 14.36 3.44 -2.89
CA GLY A 248 13.71 4.74 -2.99
C GLY A 248 12.40 4.82 -2.23
N ALA A 249 11.96 6.05 -1.96
CA ALA A 249 10.66 6.39 -1.47
C ALA A 249 10.03 7.40 -2.44
N LEU A 250 9.08 6.94 -3.26
CA LEU A 250 8.52 7.75 -4.35
C LEU A 250 7.16 8.31 -3.94
N ARG A 251 7.01 9.62 -4.05
CA ARG A 251 5.78 10.30 -3.65
C ARG A 251 4.72 10.30 -4.74
N VAL A 252 3.50 9.98 -4.33
CA VAL A 252 2.26 10.21 -5.06
C VAL A 252 1.32 10.86 -4.04
N ASP A 253 1.63 12.10 -3.65
CA ASP A 253 1.05 12.80 -2.50
C ASP A 253 0.35 14.12 -2.89
N GLY A 254 0.23 14.41 -4.18
CA GLY A 254 -0.38 15.64 -4.65
C GLY A 254 0.40 16.90 -4.26
N GLY A 255 1.70 16.76 -3.94
CA GLY A 255 2.53 17.84 -3.45
C GLY A 255 2.22 18.25 -2.02
N TYR A 256 1.61 17.36 -1.22
CA TYR A 256 1.26 17.66 0.17
C TYR A 256 2.50 17.78 1.07
N VAL A 257 3.51 16.97 0.85
CA VAL A 257 4.76 17.07 1.61
C VAL A 257 5.58 18.25 1.10
N ASP A 258 5.69 19.28 1.90
CA ASP A 258 6.50 20.48 1.62
C ASP A 258 7.98 20.22 1.86
N SER A 259 8.58 19.42 0.99
CA SER A 259 10.00 19.08 0.99
C SER A 259 10.48 18.73 -0.41
N ILE A 260 11.67 19.22 -0.77
CA ILE A 260 12.35 18.84 -2.02
C ILE A 260 13.01 17.46 -1.94
N LEU A 261 13.14 16.92 -0.74
CA LEU A 261 13.67 15.57 -0.48
C LEU A 261 12.55 14.65 0.03
N PRO A 262 12.56 13.36 -0.39
CA PRO A 262 11.60 12.38 0.10
C PRO A 262 11.84 11.98 1.56
#